data_d133d2ca61bfbd45eca5cbb0f7db41e3
#
_entry.id   d133d2ca61bfbd45eca5cbb0f7db41e3
#
_cell.length_a   1.000
_cell.length_b   1.000
_cell.length_c   1.000
_cell.angle_alpha   90.00
_cell.angle_beta   90.00
_cell.angle_gamma   90.00
#
_symmetry.space_group_name_H-M   'P 1'
#
loop_
_entity.id
_entity.type
_entity.pdbx_description
1 polymer ?
#
loop_
_entity_poly.entity_id
_entity_poly.type
_entity_poly.pdbx_seq_one_letter_code
_entity_poly.pdbx_strand_id
1 'polypeptide(L)'
;GGTDIAITKYNNTGTQRIYSTYLGGSFDELPHSMIVSDLGELYIFGTTGSEDFPTTESSFDTTFNGGTNFVPNGIGASFPNGSDIIISKLSSSGGQLVASTFFGGDLNDGLNNSSKLTFNYADEVRGEIEIDSDNNIVVGTCTRSTDFPTLNPIQSNLSSGLEGCIFKLDRHLSN
;
A
#
# COMPACT_ATOMS: atom_id res chain seq x y z
N GLY A 1 -10.95 -15.06 -2.87
CA GLY A 1 -10.79 -13.79 -3.14
C GLY A 1 -10.74 -13.29 -4.55
N GLY A 2 -10.21 -12.11 -4.63
CA GLY A 2 -9.90 -11.42 -5.88
C GLY A 2 -8.47 -11.70 -6.36
N THR A 3 -7.78 -10.64 -6.80
CA THR A 3 -6.38 -10.68 -7.22
C THR A 3 -5.47 -10.41 -6.02
N ASP A 4 -4.61 -11.37 -5.66
CA ASP A 4 -3.66 -11.23 -4.57
C ASP A 4 -2.28 -10.80 -5.08
N ILE A 5 -1.47 -10.18 -4.22
CA ILE A 5 -0.07 -9.86 -4.49
C ILE A 5 0.75 -11.14 -4.47
N ALA A 6 1.37 -11.50 -5.61
CA ALA A 6 2.30 -12.63 -5.70
C ALA A 6 3.73 -12.14 -5.52
N ILE A 7 4.44 -12.70 -4.54
CA ILE A 7 5.80 -12.30 -4.16
C ILE A 7 6.73 -13.48 -4.38
N THR A 8 7.79 -13.27 -5.14
CA THR A 8 8.81 -14.31 -5.38
C THR A 8 10.21 -13.72 -5.30
N LYS A 9 11.07 -14.39 -4.53
CA LYS A 9 12.50 -14.05 -4.41
C LYS A 9 13.36 -15.14 -5.04
N TYR A 10 14.25 -14.72 -5.91
CA TYR A 10 15.31 -15.58 -6.50
C TYR A 10 16.67 -15.27 -5.88
N ASN A 11 17.60 -16.20 -6.03
CA ASN A 11 19.01 -15.96 -5.75
C ASN A 11 19.58 -14.92 -6.74
N ASN A 12 20.80 -14.42 -6.49
CA ASN A 12 21.46 -13.40 -7.30
C ASN A 12 21.76 -13.83 -8.76
N THR A 13 21.69 -15.10 -9.08
CA THR A 13 21.85 -15.62 -10.45
C THR A 13 20.53 -15.88 -11.16
N GLY A 14 19.38 -15.69 -10.48
CA GLY A 14 18.05 -15.95 -11.03
C GLY A 14 17.72 -17.44 -11.24
N THR A 15 18.58 -18.36 -10.79
CA THR A 15 18.49 -19.80 -11.10
C THR A 15 17.73 -20.61 -10.04
N GLN A 16 17.60 -20.06 -8.83
CA GLN A 16 16.94 -20.75 -7.72
C GLN A 16 15.96 -19.82 -7.03
N ARG A 17 14.71 -20.25 -6.90
CA ARG A 17 13.70 -19.59 -6.09
C ARG A 17 14.00 -19.82 -4.60
N ILE A 18 14.13 -18.72 -3.84
CA ILE A 18 14.38 -18.74 -2.40
C ILE A 18 13.08 -18.90 -1.65
N TYR A 19 12.07 -18.08 -2.00
CA TYR A 19 10.71 -18.22 -1.50
C TYR A 19 9.69 -17.71 -2.52
N SER A 20 8.45 -18.10 -2.32
CA SER A 20 7.30 -17.57 -3.02
C SER A 20 6.08 -17.62 -2.10
N THR A 21 5.30 -16.53 -2.06
CA THR A 21 4.10 -16.43 -1.24
C THR A 21 3.07 -15.54 -1.91
N TYR A 22 1.84 -15.57 -1.41
CA TYR A 22 0.79 -14.61 -1.71
C TYR A 22 0.55 -13.73 -0.50
N LEU A 23 0.07 -12.52 -0.75
CA LEU A 23 -0.35 -11.56 0.26
C LEU A 23 -1.63 -10.90 -0.26
N GLY A 24 -2.74 -11.07 0.45
CA GLY A 24 -4.04 -10.55 0.05
C GLY A 24 -5.15 -11.02 0.97
N GLY A 25 -6.37 -10.55 0.69
CA GLY A 25 -7.58 -10.86 1.41
C GLY A 25 -8.71 -11.39 0.52
N SER A 26 -9.95 -10.99 0.80
CA SER A 26 -11.13 -11.50 0.07
C SER A 26 -11.42 -10.78 -1.24
N PHE A 27 -10.90 -9.57 -1.46
CA PHE A 27 -11.08 -8.75 -2.66
C PHE A 27 -9.76 -8.56 -3.41
N ASP A 28 -9.63 -7.49 -4.19
CA ASP A 28 -8.46 -7.24 -5.03
C ASP A 28 -7.39 -6.41 -4.29
N GLU A 29 -6.13 -6.82 -4.48
CA GLU A 29 -4.93 -6.14 -4.07
C GLU A 29 -4.07 -5.76 -5.27
N LEU A 30 -3.54 -4.53 -5.26
CA LEU A 30 -2.59 -4.06 -6.27
C LEU A 30 -1.29 -3.59 -5.60
N PRO A 31 -0.14 -4.23 -5.90
CA PRO A 31 1.15 -3.71 -5.48
C PRO A 31 1.51 -2.50 -6.34
N HIS A 32 1.99 -1.41 -5.71
CA HIS A 32 2.43 -0.21 -6.41
C HIS A 32 3.95 -0.13 -6.48
N SER A 33 4.62 -0.35 -5.35
CA SER A 33 6.08 -0.30 -5.24
C SER A 33 6.59 -1.20 -4.12
N MET A 34 7.89 -1.52 -4.16
CA MET A 34 8.55 -2.31 -3.13
C MET A 34 9.99 -1.88 -2.94
N ILE A 35 10.50 -2.04 -1.71
CA ILE A 35 11.90 -1.78 -1.38
C ILE A 35 12.44 -2.85 -0.42
N VAL A 36 13.73 -3.13 -0.52
CA VAL A 36 14.41 -4.10 0.36
C VAL A 36 15.36 -3.33 1.27
N SER A 37 15.24 -3.55 2.58
CA SER A 37 16.14 -2.96 3.57
C SER A 37 17.53 -3.58 3.56
N ASP A 38 18.50 -2.94 4.22
CA ASP A 38 19.85 -3.47 4.41
C ASP A 38 19.88 -4.82 5.16
N LEU A 39 18.81 -5.13 5.91
CA LEU A 39 18.63 -6.43 6.58
C LEU A 39 18.01 -7.49 5.66
N GLY A 40 17.72 -7.14 4.41
CA GLY A 40 17.10 -8.03 3.43
C GLY A 40 15.60 -8.24 3.64
N GLU A 41 14.94 -7.44 4.50
CA GLU A 41 13.50 -7.44 4.69
C GLU A 41 12.82 -6.72 3.52
N LEU A 42 11.69 -7.25 3.07
CA LEU A 42 10.94 -6.68 1.96
C LEU A 42 9.80 -5.83 2.48
N TYR A 43 9.75 -4.56 2.09
CA TYR A 43 8.59 -3.70 2.26
C TYR A 43 7.82 -3.62 0.95
N ILE A 44 6.51 -3.74 1.03
CA ILE A 44 5.58 -3.65 -0.10
C ILE A 44 4.58 -2.55 0.24
N PHE A 45 4.40 -1.64 -0.69
CA PHE A 45 3.35 -0.64 -0.69
C PHE A 45 2.36 -0.94 -1.80
N GLY A 46 1.08 -0.80 -1.51
CA GLY A 46 0.00 -1.03 -2.47
C GLY A 46 -1.34 -0.54 -1.96
N THR A 47 -2.39 -1.01 -2.61
CA THR A 47 -3.79 -0.80 -2.19
C THR A 47 -4.52 -2.12 -2.07
N THR A 48 -5.47 -2.16 -1.15
CA THR A 48 -6.38 -3.30 -0.95
C THR A 48 -7.84 -2.83 -0.96
N GLY A 49 -8.73 -3.70 -1.44
CA GLY A 49 -10.17 -3.61 -1.24
C GLY A 49 -10.69 -4.54 -0.15
N SER A 50 -9.80 -5.23 0.54
CA SER A 50 -10.10 -6.32 1.47
C SER A 50 -10.11 -5.86 2.92
N GLU A 51 -11.25 -5.95 3.59
CA GLU A 51 -11.37 -5.73 5.04
C GLU A 51 -10.55 -6.75 5.85
N ASP A 52 -10.39 -7.96 5.32
CA ASP A 52 -9.66 -9.07 5.91
C ASP A 52 -8.20 -9.18 5.44
N PHE A 53 -7.64 -8.09 4.85
CA PHE A 53 -6.22 -8.04 4.52
C PHE A 53 -5.37 -8.27 5.77
N PRO A 54 -4.32 -9.11 5.72
CA PRO A 54 -3.55 -9.47 6.90
C PRO A 54 -2.76 -8.28 7.46
N THR A 55 -3.11 -7.86 8.67
CA THR A 55 -2.41 -6.84 9.46
C THR A 55 -1.75 -7.45 10.69
N THR A 56 -0.92 -6.68 11.39
CA THR A 56 -0.28 -7.10 12.65
C THR A 56 -0.78 -6.26 13.82
N GLU A 57 -0.94 -6.88 15.01
CA GLU A 57 -1.54 -6.25 16.20
C GLU A 57 -0.86 -4.94 16.65
N SER A 58 0.43 -4.77 16.37
CA SER A 58 1.21 -3.59 16.78
C SER A 58 1.33 -2.54 15.68
N SER A 59 0.64 -2.70 14.55
CA SER A 59 0.71 -1.76 13.44
C SER A 59 -0.05 -0.47 13.73
N PHE A 60 0.22 0.54 12.91
CA PHE A 60 -0.39 1.87 13.00
C PHE A 60 -1.93 1.79 12.94
N ASP A 61 -2.46 1.03 11.97
CA ASP A 61 -3.89 0.81 11.81
C ASP A 61 -4.19 -0.63 11.36
N THR A 62 -5.17 -1.26 12.00
CA THR A 62 -5.68 -2.59 11.66
C THR A 62 -7.08 -2.56 11.06
N THR A 63 -7.63 -1.36 10.83
CA THR A 63 -9.01 -1.14 10.39
C THR A 63 -9.04 -0.75 8.92
N PHE A 64 -9.81 -1.48 8.13
CA PHE A 64 -10.13 -1.09 6.76
C PHE A 64 -11.25 -0.03 6.79
N ASN A 65 -10.99 1.16 6.26
CA ASN A 65 -11.96 2.25 6.18
C ASN A 65 -12.63 2.30 4.79
N GLY A 66 -11.91 1.91 3.74
CA GLY A 66 -12.45 1.70 2.40
C GLY A 66 -12.86 2.97 1.68
N GLY A 67 -14.13 3.05 1.22
CA GLY A 67 -14.60 4.20 0.47
C GLY A 67 -15.74 3.88 -0.49
N THR A 68 -15.69 4.48 -1.68
CA THR A 68 -16.69 4.27 -2.73
C THR A 68 -16.21 3.26 -3.77
N ASN A 69 -17.16 2.52 -4.37
CA ASN A 69 -16.85 1.60 -5.45
C ASN A 69 -15.97 2.25 -6.54
N PHE A 70 -14.88 1.59 -6.89
CA PHE A 70 -13.98 2.03 -7.94
C PHE A 70 -13.43 0.83 -8.73
N VAL A 71 -13.39 0.98 -10.06
CA VAL A 71 -12.80 -0.01 -10.98
C VAL A 71 -11.78 0.73 -11.84
N PRO A 72 -10.46 0.54 -11.57
CA PRO A 72 -9.40 1.11 -12.41
C PRO A 72 -9.49 0.62 -13.85
N ASN A 73 -9.28 1.52 -14.81
CA ASN A 73 -9.46 1.22 -16.21
C ASN A 73 -8.33 0.31 -16.75
N GLY A 74 -8.68 -0.83 -17.32
CA GLY A 74 -7.75 -1.72 -18.03
C GLY A 74 -6.82 -2.53 -17.13
N ILE A 75 -6.97 -2.49 -15.79
CA ILE A 75 -6.12 -3.23 -14.84
C ILE A 75 -6.72 -4.57 -14.44
N GLY A 76 -8.05 -4.70 -14.52
CA GLY A 76 -8.76 -5.93 -14.19
C GLY A 76 -9.00 -6.16 -12.69
N ALA A 77 -8.75 -5.15 -11.85
CA ALA A 77 -9.07 -5.15 -10.42
C ALA A 77 -10.34 -4.35 -10.14
N SER A 78 -10.99 -4.63 -9.02
CA SER A 78 -12.23 -3.97 -8.59
C SER A 78 -12.24 -3.77 -7.08
N PHE A 79 -12.59 -2.55 -6.66
CA PHE A 79 -12.67 -2.13 -5.27
C PHE A 79 -14.12 -1.76 -4.92
N PRO A 80 -15.01 -2.75 -4.70
CA PRO A 80 -16.44 -2.50 -4.53
C PRO A 80 -16.76 -1.71 -3.26
N ASN A 81 -15.95 -1.85 -2.22
CA ASN A 81 -16.09 -1.14 -0.94
C ASN A 81 -15.05 -0.02 -0.78
N GLY A 82 -14.46 0.43 -1.90
CA GLY A 82 -13.36 1.39 -1.85
C GLY A 82 -12.00 0.75 -1.60
N SER A 83 -11.02 1.58 -1.28
CA SER A 83 -9.63 1.13 -1.13
C SER A 83 -8.89 1.87 -0.03
N ASP A 84 -8.04 1.14 0.70
CA ASP A 84 -7.04 1.68 1.60
C ASP A 84 -5.62 1.37 1.10
N ILE A 85 -4.69 2.23 1.45
CA ILE A 85 -3.26 1.97 1.32
C ILE A 85 -2.89 0.82 2.25
N ILE A 86 -2.01 -0.06 1.79
CA ILE A 86 -1.35 -1.06 2.62
C ILE A 86 0.16 -0.91 2.57
N ILE A 87 0.80 -1.08 3.72
CA ILE A 87 2.24 -1.28 3.81
C ILE A 87 2.49 -2.57 4.58
N SER A 88 3.25 -3.47 3.98
CA SER A 88 3.55 -4.77 4.58
C SER A 88 5.04 -5.05 4.54
N LYS A 89 5.55 -5.62 5.63
CA LYS A 89 6.96 -5.97 5.81
C LYS A 89 7.10 -7.47 5.97
N LEU A 90 7.84 -8.11 5.07
CA LEU A 90 8.18 -9.52 5.15
C LEU A 90 9.61 -9.70 5.66
N SER A 91 9.83 -10.77 6.41
CA SER A 91 11.18 -11.20 6.80
C SER A 91 12.06 -11.49 5.58
N SER A 92 13.37 -11.43 5.75
CA SER A 92 14.34 -11.69 4.67
C SER A 92 14.22 -13.10 4.06
N SER A 93 13.65 -14.05 4.82
CA SER A 93 13.35 -15.42 4.37
C SER A 93 11.99 -15.54 3.67
N GLY A 94 11.13 -14.52 3.74
CA GLY A 94 9.75 -14.54 3.22
C GLY A 94 8.76 -15.41 4.01
N GLY A 95 9.22 -16.01 5.12
CA GLY A 95 8.38 -16.93 5.91
C GLY A 95 7.52 -16.27 6.99
N GLN A 96 7.63 -14.96 7.17
CA GLN A 96 6.90 -14.22 8.20
C GLN A 96 6.45 -12.86 7.69
N LEU A 97 5.20 -12.50 7.96
CA LEU A 97 4.70 -11.14 7.92
C LEU A 97 5.14 -10.47 9.24
N VAL A 98 6.14 -9.59 9.16
CA VAL A 98 6.78 -8.97 10.33
C VAL A 98 5.98 -7.79 10.84
N ALA A 99 5.47 -6.98 9.93
CA ALA A 99 4.59 -5.86 10.20
C ALA A 99 3.67 -5.63 8.99
N SER A 100 2.43 -5.22 9.23
CA SER A 100 1.49 -4.90 8.16
C SER A 100 0.39 -4.00 8.69
N THR A 101 0.09 -2.92 7.97
CA THR A 101 -0.84 -1.88 8.37
C THR A 101 -1.70 -1.41 7.21
N PHE A 102 -2.92 -1.00 7.50
CA PHE A 102 -3.66 -0.07 6.66
C PHE A 102 -3.15 1.37 6.89
N PHE A 103 -3.40 2.25 5.93
CA PHE A 103 -3.17 3.68 6.06
C PHE A 103 -4.14 4.44 5.16
N GLY A 104 -5.14 5.08 5.75
CA GLY A 104 -6.19 5.77 5.01
C GLY A 104 -7.20 6.43 5.91
N GLY A 105 -8.29 6.90 5.32
CA GLY A 105 -9.47 7.45 5.98
C GLY A 105 -10.76 6.93 5.32
N ASP A 106 -11.86 7.66 5.47
CA ASP A 106 -13.21 7.19 5.08
C ASP A 106 -13.48 7.12 3.56
N LEU A 107 -12.53 7.52 2.70
CA LEU A 107 -12.65 7.48 1.24
C LEU A 107 -11.48 6.71 0.61
N ASN A 108 -11.54 6.56 -0.73
CA ASN A 108 -10.52 5.79 -1.47
C ASN A 108 -9.13 6.40 -1.33
N ASP A 109 -8.19 5.62 -0.83
CA ASP A 109 -6.80 5.97 -0.65
C ASP A 109 -5.89 5.10 -1.53
N GLY A 110 -4.78 5.68 -2.01
CA GLY A 110 -3.84 5.01 -2.89
C GLY A 110 -4.29 4.87 -4.35
N LEU A 111 -5.51 5.25 -4.70
CA LEU A 111 -6.05 5.17 -6.07
C LEU A 111 -6.35 6.54 -6.65
N ASN A 112 -5.74 6.86 -7.80
CA ASN A 112 -6.03 8.05 -8.57
C ASN A 112 -7.20 7.78 -9.52
N ASN A 113 -8.39 8.26 -9.20
CA ASN A 113 -9.58 8.15 -10.05
C ASN A 113 -9.93 9.46 -10.77
N SER A 114 -8.98 10.39 -10.89
CA SER A 114 -9.19 11.65 -11.60
C SER A 114 -9.03 11.47 -13.10
N SER A 115 -10.11 11.63 -13.86
CA SER A 115 -10.07 11.62 -15.34
C SER A 115 -9.16 12.70 -15.95
N LYS A 116 -8.71 13.67 -15.14
CA LYS A 116 -7.77 14.71 -15.57
C LYS A 116 -6.30 14.32 -15.41
N LEU A 117 -6.01 13.24 -14.66
CA LEU A 117 -4.66 12.80 -14.31
C LEU A 117 -4.37 11.36 -14.72
N THR A 118 -5.28 10.72 -15.45
CA THR A 118 -5.16 9.34 -15.92
C THR A 118 -5.04 9.33 -17.45
N PHE A 119 -3.81 9.45 -17.95
CA PHE A 119 -3.50 9.52 -19.39
C PHE A 119 -2.78 8.29 -19.91
N ASN A 120 -2.17 7.51 -19.02
CA ASN A 120 -1.39 6.35 -19.38
C ASN A 120 -1.89 5.12 -18.63
N TYR A 121 -1.45 3.95 -19.07
CA TYR A 121 -1.70 2.70 -18.36
C TYR A 121 -1.22 2.78 -16.92
N ALA A 122 -2.06 2.35 -16.00
CA ALA A 122 -1.80 2.29 -14.57
C ALA A 122 -1.58 3.65 -13.84
N ASP A 123 -1.96 4.79 -14.47
CA ASP A 123 -1.92 6.09 -13.77
C ASP A 123 -2.85 6.11 -12.53
N GLU A 124 -3.84 5.21 -12.47
CA GLU A 124 -4.75 5.05 -11.33
C GLU A 124 -4.08 4.44 -10.09
N VAL A 125 -2.97 3.73 -10.25
CA VAL A 125 -2.35 2.89 -9.21
C VAL A 125 -0.88 3.22 -8.99
N ARG A 126 -0.54 4.50 -8.99
CA ARG A 126 0.84 4.96 -8.83
C ARG A 126 1.16 5.43 -7.42
N GLY A 127 2.38 5.19 -7.03
CA GLY A 127 3.00 5.66 -5.81
C GLY A 127 4.35 4.99 -5.61
N GLU A 128 5.12 5.51 -4.68
CA GLU A 128 6.47 5.03 -4.39
C GLU A 128 6.68 4.84 -2.89
N ILE A 129 7.56 3.89 -2.57
CA ILE A 129 8.03 3.63 -1.21
C ILE A 129 9.56 3.74 -1.16
N GLU A 130 10.06 4.42 -0.13
CA GLU A 130 11.48 4.60 0.12
C GLU A 130 11.82 4.34 1.60
N ILE A 131 13.08 4.05 1.88
CA ILE A 131 13.62 3.94 3.24
C ILE A 131 14.59 5.10 3.46
N ASP A 132 14.35 5.93 4.48
CA ASP A 132 15.24 7.02 4.83
C ASP A 132 16.49 6.56 5.62
N SER A 133 17.42 7.47 5.88
CA SER A 133 18.67 7.18 6.61
C SER A 133 18.47 6.68 8.03
N ASP A 134 17.30 6.92 8.61
CA ASP A 134 16.92 6.48 9.95
C ASP A 134 16.12 5.16 9.94
N ASN A 135 16.02 4.54 8.77
CA ASN A 135 15.24 3.34 8.49
C ASN A 135 13.71 3.51 8.65
N ASN A 136 13.20 4.73 8.53
CA ASN A 136 11.76 4.94 8.42
C ASN A 136 11.29 4.75 6.98
N ILE A 137 10.02 4.43 6.85
CA ILE A 137 9.37 4.18 5.56
C ILE A 137 8.67 5.47 5.13
N VAL A 138 9.02 5.96 3.95
CA VAL A 138 8.41 7.14 3.32
C VAL A 138 7.60 6.68 2.12
N VAL A 139 6.34 7.08 2.07
CA VAL A 139 5.43 6.75 0.97
C VAL A 139 4.88 8.02 0.35
N GLY A 140 4.91 8.08 -0.97
CA GLY A 140 4.26 9.12 -1.78
C GLY A 140 3.15 8.51 -2.64
N THR A 141 1.91 8.99 -2.49
CA THR A 141 0.75 8.49 -3.22
C THR A 141 -0.37 9.54 -3.28
N CYS A 142 -1.62 9.13 -3.29
CA CYS A 142 -2.77 10.03 -3.29
C CYS A 142 -3.85 9.59 -2.29
N THR A 143 -4.69 10.55 -1.88
CA THR A 143 -5.83 10.34 -0.98
C THR A 143 -7.04 11.13 -1.44
N ARG A 144 -8.24 10.62 -1.11
CA ARG A 144 -9.51 11.35 -1.17
C ARG A 144 -10.09 11.64 0.21
N SER A 145 -9.53 11.04 1.23
CA SER A 145 -10.05 11.07 2.59
C SER A 145 -9.78 12.42 3.25
N THR A 146 -10.84 13.10 3.67
CA THR A 146 -10.73 14.39 4.37
C THR A 146 -10.22 14.22 5.80
N ASP A 147 -10.30 13.04 6.33
CA ASP A 147 -9.82 12.56 7.62
C ASP A 147 -8.52 11.74 7.53
N PHE A 148 -7.81 11.83 6.39
CA PHE A 148 -6.51 11.16 6.20
C PHE A 148 -5.57 11.43 7.37
N PRO A 149 -4.92 10.41 7.95
CA PRO A 149 -4.08 10.57 9.14
C PRO A 149 -2.95 11.57 8.92
N THR A 150 -2.92 12.62 9.74
CA THR A 150 -1.89 13.66 9.68
C THR A 150 -1.27 13.92 11.05
N LEU A 151 0.04 14.17 11.07
CA LEU A 151 0.79 14.58 12.28
C LEU A 151 1.73 15.72 11.91
N ASN A 152 1.57 16.87 12.57
CA ASN A 152 2.32 18.10 12.29
C ASN A 152 2.31 18.49 10.79
N PRO A 153 1.16 18.50 10.13
CA PRO A 153 1.08 18.65 8.68
C PRO A 153 1.45 20.08 8.24
N ILE A 154 2.03 20.19 7.05
CA ILE A 154 2.18 21.48 6.35
C ILE A 154 0.80 21.96 5.87
N GLN A 155 -0.03 21.03 5.41
CA GLN A 155 -1.43 21.25 5.03
C GLN A 155 -2.29 20.22 5.74
N SER A 156 -3.28 20.68 6.51
CA SER A 156 -4.14 19.81 7.35
C SER A 156 -5.44 19.39 6.69
N ASN A 157 -5.79 19.96 5.54
CA ASN A 157 -7.05 19.67 4.85
C ASN A 157 -6.82 19.53 3.35
N LEU A 158 -7.59 18.66 2.72
CA LEU A 158 -7.66 18.61 1.26
C LEU A 158 -8.17 19.92 0.70
N SER A 159 -7.59 20.41 -0.39
CA SER A 159 -8.08 21.58 -1.13
C SER A 159 -9.05 21.18 -2.24
N SER A 160 -8.99 19.93 -2.69
CA SER A 160 -9.85 19.36 -3.72
C SER A 160 -10.19 17.90 -3.40
N GLY A 161 -11.07 17.27 -4.14
CA GLY A 161 -11.53 15.89 -3.86
C GLY A 161 -10.51 14.76 -4.11
N LEU A 162 -9.28 15.05 -4.52
CA LEU A 162 -8.16 14.12 -4.67
C LEU A 162 -6.87 14.93 -4.62
N GLU A 163 -5.93 14.53 -3.76
CA GLU A 163 -4.63 15.17 -3.64
C GLU A 163 -3.48 14.15 -3.49
N GLY A 164 -2.27 14.57 -3.86
CA GLY A 164 -1.06 13.85 -3.54
C GLY A 164 -0.80 13.94 -2.03
N CYS A 165 -0.42 12.83 -1.41
CA CYS A 165 -0.02 12.77 -0.03
C CYS A 165 1.36 12.14 0.13
N ILE A 166 2.09 12.61 1.14
CA ILE A 166 3.37 12.02 1.56
C ILE A 166 3.29 11.80 3.06
N PHE A 167 3.60 10.61 3.50
CA PHE A 167 3.64 10.27 4.93
C PHE A 167 4.87 9.41 5.25
N LYS A 168 5.17 9.34 6.53
CA LYS A 168 6.30 8.57 7.04
C LYS A 168 5.88 7.75 8.24
N LEU A 169 6.24 6.47 8.22
CA LEU A 169 6.08 5.53 9.34
C LEU A 169 7.44 5.07 9.84
N ASP A 170 7.50 4.65 11.09
CA ASP A 170 8.67 3.99 11.60
C ASP A 170 8.88 2.62 10.91
N ARG A 171 10.07 2.03 11.07
CA ARG A 171 10.42 0.72 10.48
C ARG A 171 9.57 -0.45 10.99
N HIS A 172 8.76 -0.25 12.04
CA HIS A 172 7.87 -1.25 12.62
C HIS A 172 6.42 -1.06 12.14
N LEU A 173 6.17 -0.01 11.35
CA LEU A 173 4.86 0.40 10.84
C LEU A 173 3.86 0.68 11.99
N SER A 174 4.33 1.23 13.10
CA SER A 174 3.54 1.45 14.32
C SER A 174 3.29 2.92 14.64
N ASN A 175 4.03 3.86 14.03
CA ASN A 175 3.92 5.32 14.21
C ASN A 175 4.20 6.07 12.92
#